data_b25a57a63427dff4a3b96275fb249915
#
_entry.id   b25a57a63427dff4a3b96275fb249915
#
_cell.length_a   1.000
_cell.length_b   1.000
_cell.length_c   1.000
_cell.angle_alpha   90.00
_cell.angle_beta   90.00
_cell.angle_gamma   90.00
#
_symmetry.space_group_name_H-M   'P 1'
#
loop_
_entity.id
_entity.type
_entity.pdbx_description
1 polymer ?
#
loop_
_entity_poly.entity_id
_entity_poly.type
_entity_poly.pdbx_seq_one_letter_code
_entity_poly.pdbx_strand_id
1 'polypeptide(L)'
;MSLTATIRTNHGDIEVELYDERVPNTVENFVNLAKHEPAANDEPAVETPTWEDPESGETRGDSLYAGVPFHRVIGDFMIQGGDPTGTGRGGPGYEFEDEFHDDLSHDGPGVLSMANSGPNTNGSQFFITLDAQPHLDGKHAVFGKVTDGMDVVEAIGSLPTGPRDQPQEEAVIEGIDIHE
;
A
#
# COMPACT_ATOMS: atom_id res chain seq x y z
N MET A 1 -15.02 15.71 -5.23
CA MET A 1 -15.36 14.31 -4.90
C MET A 1 -14.11 13.61 -4.41
N SER A 2 -14.25 12.83 -3.38
CA SER A 2 -13.11 12.12 -2.81
C SER A 2 -12.75 10.91 -3.67
N LEU A 3 -11.47 10.70 -3.87
CA LEU A 3 -10.95 9.49 -4.48
C LEU A 3 -10.95 8.38 -3.42
N THR A 4 -11.50 7.23 -3.77
CA THR A 4 -11.58 6.08 -2.85
C THR A 4 -11.06 4.83 -3.53
N ALA A 5 -10.78 3.80 -2.73
CA ALA A 5 -10.34 2.51 -3.23
C ALA A 5 -10.88 1.39 -2.36
N THR A 6 -11.00 0.20 -2.94
CA THR A 6 -11.29 -1.03 -2.22
C THR A 6 -10.08 -1.95 -2.32
N ILE A 7 -9.46 -2.27 -1.20
CA ILE A 7 -8.39 -3.26 -1.12
C ILE A 7 -9.05 -4.60 -0.83
N ARG A 8 -9.09 -5.48 -1.84
CA ARG A 8 -9.68 -6.81 -1.70
C ARG A 8 -8.63 -7.77 -1.16
N THR A 9 -8.93 -8.41 -0.06
CA THR A 9 -8.03 -9.39 0.58
C THR A 9 -8.73 -10.73 0.76
N ASN A 10 -7.94 -11.77 1.02
CA ASN A 10 -8.49 -13.09 1.36
C ASN A 10 -9.17 -13.13 2.73
N HIS A 11 -9.11 -12.05 3.50
CA HIS A 11 -9.83 -11.87 4.78
C HIS A 11 -11.05 -10.95 4.67
N GLY A 12 -11.28 -10.34 3.52
CA GLY A 12 -12.39 -9.41 3.26
C GLY A 12 -11.91 -8.14 2.58
N ASP A 13 -12.83 -7.20 2.41
CA ASP A 13 -12.58 -5.95 1.72
C ASP A 13 -12.32 -4.81 2.70
N ILE A 14 -11.36 -3.96 2.38
CA ILE A 14 -11.01 -2.76 3.13
C ILE A 14 -11.26 -1.56 2.23
N GLU A 15 -12.19 -0.68 2.62
CA GLU A 15 -12.45 0.54 1.87
C GLU A 15 -11.67 1.70 2.46
N VAL A 16 -11.06 2.50 1.59
CA VAL A 16 -10.17 3.58 1.98
C VAL A 16 -10.49 4.86 1.22
N GLU A 17 -10.27 5.99 1.87
CA GLU A 17 -10.24 7.31 1.25
C GLU A 17 -8.78 7.66 0.95
N LEU A 18 -8.51 8.23 -0.23
CA LEU A 18 -7.19 8.65 -0.65
C LEU A 18 -7.12 10.18 -0.70
N TYR A 19 -6.06 10.76 -0.18
CA TYR A 19 -5.90 12.22 -0.04
C TYR A 19 -5.19 12.82 -1.26
N ASP A 20 -5.82 12.68 -2.42
CA ASP A 20 -5.25 13.11 -3.71
C ASP A 20 -5.03 14.62 -3.85
N GLU A 21 -5.76 15.43 -3.09
CA GLU A 21 -5.57 16.89 -3.10
C GLU A 21 -4.41 17.34 -2.22
N ARG A 22 -4.16 16.62 -1.11
CA ARG A 22 -3.13 16.99 -0.13
C ARG A 22 -1.77 16.39 -0.45
N VAL A 23 -1.75 15.16 -0.94
CA VAL A 23 -0.52 14.44 -1.28
C VAL A 23 -0.67 13.79 -2.67
N PRO A 24 -0.78 14.61 -3.72
CA PRO A 24 -1.12 14.12 -5.06
C PRO A 24 -0.10 13.16 -5.65
N ASN A 25 1.18 13.35 -5.40
CA ASN A 25 2.22 12.48 -5.97
C ASN A 25 2.20 11.09 -5.36
N THR A 26 2.03 11.02 -4.05
CA THR A 26 1.97 9.75 -3.32
C THR A 26 0.71 8.97 -3.70
N VAL A 27 -0.43 9.64 -3.77
CA VAL A 27 -1.69 9.01 -4.19
C VAL A 27 -1.63 8.56 -5.64
N GLU A 28 -1.10 9.39 -6.53
CA GLU A 28 -0.94 9.05 -7.94
C GLU A 28 -0.09 7.78 -8.12
N ASN A 29 1.01 7.67 -7.39
CA ASN A 29 1.85 6.47 -7.40
C ASN A 29 1.07 5.22 -6.98
N PHE A 30 0.34 5.30 -5.87
CA PHE A 30 -0.47 4.19 -5.38
C PHE A 30 -1.55 3.79 -6.39
N VAL A 31 -2.27 4.76 -6.94
CA VAL A 31 -3.33 4.55 -7.93
C VAL A 31 -2.76 3.90 -9.19
N ASN A 32 -1.64 4.41 -9.68
CA ASN A 32 -1.00 3.88 -10.89
C ASN A 32 -0.58 2.43 -10.72
N LEU A 33 0.03 2.09 -9.58
CA LEU A 33 0.45 0.72 -9.31
C LEU A 33 -0.74 -0.22 -9.09
N ALA A 34 -1.86 0.31 -8.59
CA ALA A 34 -3.07 -0.47 -8.38
C ALA A 34 -3.84 -0.75 -9.68
N LYS A 35 -3.93 0.25 -10.57
CA LYS A 35 -4.74 0.20 -11.78
C LYS A 35 -4.16 -0.58 -12.94
N HIS A 36 -2.90 -0.96 -12.87
CA HIS A 36 -2.24 -1.56 -14.00
C HIS A 36 -2.87 -2.89 -14.39
N GLU A 37 -3.87 -2.79 -15.27
CA GLU A 37 -4.33 -3.94 -16.02
C GLU A 37 -3.71 -3.83 -17.42
N PRO A 38 -3.27 -4.96 -18.00
CA PRO A 38 -2.82 -4.94 -19.37
C PRO A 38 -3.95 -4.41 -20.24
N ALA A 39 -3.64 -3.48 -21.12
CA ALA A 39 -4.60 -3.02 -22.11
C ALA A 39 -5.14 -4.25 -22.85
N ALA A 40 -6.44 -4.25 -23.17
CA ALA A 40 -7.14 -5.40 -23.74
C ALA A 40 -6.55 -5.90 -25.09
N ASN A 41 -5.54 -5.24 -25.63
CA ASN A 41 -4.89 -5.52 -26.91
C ASN A 41 -3.36 -5.66 -26.81
N ASP A 42 -2.82 -5.92 -25.65
CA ASP A 42 -1.37 -6.02 -25.40
C ASP A 42 -0.56 -4.76 -25.74
N GLU A 43 -1.23 -3.65 -26.01
CA GLU A 43 -0.55 -2.37 -26.16
C GLU A 43 -0.50 -1.66 -24.82
N PRO A 44 0.70 -1.35 -24.30
CA PRO A 44 0.79 -0.51 -23.11
C PRO A 44 0.15 0.84 -23.43
N ALA A 45 -0.79 1.27 -22.62
CA ALA A 45 -1.30 2.63 -22.71
C ALA A 45 -0.09 3.56 -22.59
N VAL A 46 0.08 4.44 -23.54
CA VAL A 46 1.30 5.26 -23.78
C VAL A 46 1.66 6.16 -22.58
N GLU A 47 0.82 6.21 -21.56
CA GLU A 47 0.99 7.10 -20.41
C GLU A 47 0.86 6.41 -19.04
N THR A 48 0.73 5.09 -19.00
CA THR A 48 0.68 4.38 -17.72
C THR A 48 2.10 4.15 -17.21
N PRO A 49 2.45 4.66 -16.02
CA PRO A 49 3.75 4.34 -15.44
C PRO A 49 3.85 2.83 -15.27
N THR A 50 4.91 2.29 -15.82
CA THR A 50 5.24 0.88 -15.66
C THR A 50 6.09 0.72 -14.41
N TRP A 51 6.11 -0.48 -13.89
CA TRP A 51 6.98 -0.83 -12.77
C TRP A 51 7.93 -1.95 -13.19
N GLU A 52 9.07 -2.03 -12.54
CA GLU A 52 10.05 -3.06 -12.81
C GLU A 52 9.92 -4.17 -11.77
N ASP A 53 9.73 -5.40 -12.24
CA ASP A 53 9.65 -6.57 -11.37
C ASP A 53 11.06 -6.88 -10.83
N PRO A 54 11.28 -6.78 -9.50
CA PRO A 54 12.60 -7.01 -8.94
C PRO A 54 13.08 -8.45 -9.02
N GLU A 55 12.19 -9.42 -9.27
CA GLU A 55 12.58 -10.82 -9.41
C GLU A 55 13.00 -11.15 -10.84
N SER A 56 12.28 -10.65 -11.84
CA SER A 56 12.54 -10.95 -13.25
C SER A 56 13.34 -9.87 -13.98
N GLY A 57 13.37 -8.65 -13.45
CA GLY A 57 13.94 -7.49 -14.10
C GLY A 57 13.11 -6.97 -15.26
N GLU A 58 11.92 -7.50 -15.46
CA GLU A 58 11.03 -7.10 -16.56
C GLU A 58 10.21 -5.86 -16.18
N THR A 59 9.97 -5.01 -17.17
CA THR A 59 9.04 -3.90 -17.04
C THR A 59 7.62 -4.42 -17.20
N ARG A 60 6.76 -4.17 -16.22
CA ARG A 60 5.39 -4.68 -16.18
C ARG A 60 4.37 -3.55 -16.20
N GLY A 61 3.24 -3.82 -16.80
CA GLY A 61 2.10 -2.90 -16.86
C GLY A 61 0.84 -3.45 -16.21
N ASP A 62 0.93 -4.56 -15.45
CA ASP A 62 -0.17 -5.11 -14.67
C ASP A 62 -0.16 -4.55 -13.25
N SER A 63 -1.22 -4.79 -12.47
CA SER A 63 -1.29 -4.31 -11.10
C SER A 63 -0.17 -4.91 -10.25
N LEU A 64 0.65 -4.06 -9.67
CA LEU A 64 1.71 -4.49 -8.75
C LEU A 64 1.12 -5.19 -7.53
N TYR A 65 -0.01 -4.68 -7.02
CA TYR A 65 -0.58 -5.13 -5.75
C TYR A 65 -1.36 -6.45 -5.84
N ALA A 66 -1.73 -6.89 -7.04
CA ALA A 66 -2.51 -8.13 -7.20
C ALA A 66 -1.69 -9.36 -6.79
N GLY A 67 -2.18 -10.10 -5.82
CA GLY A 67 -1.51 -11.31 -5.30
C GLY A 67 -0.38 -11.04 -4.31
N VAL A 68 -0.22 -9.82 -3.83
CA VAL A 68 0.89 -9.41 -2.96
C VAL A 68 0.47 -9.54 -1.49
N PRO A 69 1.30 -10.16 -0.64
CA PRO A 69 0.94 -10.40 0.76
C PRO A 69 1.17 -9.19 1.66
N PHE A 70 0.48 -9.17 2.80
CA PHE A 70 0.90 -8.39 3.95
C PHE A 70 2.02 -9.17 4.65
N HIS A 71 3.24 -8.88 4.29
CA HIS A 71 4.41 -9.65 4.71
C HIS A 71 4.91 -9.34 6.12
N ARG A 72 4.40 -8.27 6.72
CA ARG A 72 4.80 -7.84 8.05
C ARG A 72 3.56 -7.37 8.83
N VAL A 73 3.30 -8.03 9.95
CA VAL A 73 2.16 -7.73 10.81
C VAL A 73 2.65 -7.65 12.25
N ILE A 74 2.42 -6.51 12.89
CA ILE A 74 2.75 -6.30 14.30
C ILE A 74 1.48 -5.84 15.01
N GLY A 75 0.95 -6.68 15.89
CA GLY A 75 -0.24 -6.37 16.68
C GLY A 75 -0.08 -5.05 17.43
N ASP A 76 -1.17 -4.28 17.52
CA ASP A 76 -1.23 -2.95 18.13
C ASP A 76 -0.37 -1.88 17.44
N PHE A 77 0.28 -2.20 16.32
CA PHE A 77 1.09 -1.27 15.55
C PHE A 77 0.54 -1.08 14.14
N MET A 78 0.78 -2.04 13.24
CA MET A 78 0.36 -1.89 11.84
C MET A 78 0.40 -3.22 11.09
N ILE A 79 -0.23 -3.23 9.90
CA ILE A 79 -0.05 -4.28 8.90
C ILE A 79 0.61 -3.65 7.68
N GLN A 80 1.63 -4.29 7.12
CA GLN A 80 2.43 -3.75 6.02
C GLN A 80 2.45 -4.72 4.84
N GLY A 81 2.28 -4.19 3.66
CA GLY A 81 2.32 -4.94 2.41
C GLY A 81 2.74 -4.07 1.23
N GLY A 82 2.56 -4.58 0.02
CA GLY A 82 2.86 -3.83 -1.20
C GLY A 82 4.22 -4.12 -1.81
N ASP A 83 4.94 -5.11 -1.28
CA ASP A 83 6.18 -5.59 -1.89
C ASP A 83 5.87 -6.76 -2.82
N PRO A 84 6.10 -6.62 -4.14
CA PRO A 84 5.79 -7.70 -5.08
C PRO A 84 6.61 -8.98 -4.85
N THR A 85 7.74 -8.89 -4.15
CA THR A 85 8.53 -10.08 -3.76
C THR A 85 8.04 -10.71 -2.46
N GLY A 86 7.28 -10.00 -1.65
CA GLY A 86 6.81 -10.48 -0.35
C GLY A 86 7.88 -10.58 0.72
N THR A 87 9.07 -10.03 0.50
CA THR A 87 10.22 -10.14 1.42
C THR A 87 10.43 -8.90 2.30
N GLY A 88 9.80 -7.79 1.95
CA GLY A 88 10.02 -6.49 2.57
C GLY A 88 11.16 -5.70 1.94
N ARG A 89 11.84 -6.25 0.93
CA ARG A 89 13.01 -5.65 0.27
C ARG A 89 12.74 -5.24 -1.17
N GLY A 90 11.61 -5.61 -1.73
CA GLY A 90 11.24 -5.30 -3.09
C GLY A 90 10.44 -4.01 -3.22
N GLY A 91 10.16 -3.64 -4.45
CA GLY A 91 9.41 -2.44 -4.78
C GLY A 91 9.18 -2.35 -6.28
N PRO A 92 8.78 -1.17 -6.77
CA PRO A 92 8.40 -0.99 -8.17
C PRO A 92 9.58 -0.69 -9.11
N GLY A 93 10.82 -0.75 -8.61
CA GLY A 93 12.02 -0.45 -9.39
C GLY A 93 12.43 1.02 -9.37
N TYR A 94 11.75 1.85 -8.59
CA TYR A 94 12.10 3.26 -8.41
C TYR A 94 11.79 3.69 -6.98
N GLU A 95 12.35 4.84 -6.60
CA GLU A 95 12.04 5.51 -5.34
C GLU A 95 11.61 6.94 -5.63
N PHE A 96 10.76 7.51 -4.77
CA PHE A 96 10.33 8.90 -4.91
C PHE A 96 10.34 9.64 -3.57
N GLU A 97 10.27 10.96 -3.66
CA GLU A 97 10.41 11.87 -2.51
C GLU A 97 9.25 11.75 -1.53
N ASP A 98 9.56 12.00 -0.25
CA ASP A 98 8.53 12.13 0.77
C ASP A 98 7.61 13.31 0.45
N GLU A 99 6.33 13.14 0.78
CA GLU A 99 5.32 14.16 0.58
C GLU A 99 4.48 14.23 1.86
N PHE A 100 4.76 15.23 2.69
CA PHE A 100 4.06 15.41 3.96
C PHE A 100 3.07 16.57 3.86
N HIS A 101 2.02 16.50 4.67
CA HIS A 101 1.04 17.58 4.80
C HIS A 101 0.72 17.78 6.28
N ASP A 102 0.64 19.04 6.71
CA ASP A 102 0.44 19.40 8.11
C ASP A 102 -0.86 18.86 8.72
N ASP A 103 -1.88 18.66 7.89
CA ASP A 103 -3.18 18.13 8.33
C ASP A 103 -3.20 16.60 8.41
N LEU A 104 -2.13 15.91 8.00
CA LEU A 104 -2.08 14.46 7.94
C LEU A 104 -1.08 13.91 8.95
N SER A 105 -1.57 13.05 9.84
CA SER A 105 -0.75 12.46 10.90
C SER A 105 -1.21 11.03 11.18
N HIS A 106 -0.37 10.28 11.91
CA HIS A 106 -0.66 8.92 12.37
C HIS A 106 -1.44 9.02 13.69
N ASP A 107 -2.65 9.55 13.65
CA ASP A 107 -3.43 9.97 14.82
C ASP A 107 -4.38 8.91 15.38
N GLY A 108 -4.45 7.76 14.75
CA GLY A 108 -5.34 6.69 15.20
C GLY A 108 -5.20 5.43 14.34
N PRO A 109 -6.08 4.43 14.56
CA PRO A 109 -6.10 3.23 13.71
C PRO A 109 -6.66 3.56 12.33
N GLY A 110 -6.25 2.77 11.33
CA GLY A 110 -6.76 2.87 9.96
C GLY A 110 -6.10 3.93 9.09
N VAL A 111 -4.93 4.44 9.46
CA VAL A 111 -4.16 5.40 8.65
C VAL A 111 -3.32 4.65 7.64
N LEU A 112 -3.45 5.03 6.36
CA LEU A 112 -2.60 4.53 5.28
C LEU A 112 -1.39 5.42 5.13
N SER A 113 -0.20 4.84 5.18
CA SER A 113 1.07 5.57 5.13
C SER A 113 2.12 4.78 4.36
N MET A 114 3.07 5.48 3.76
CA MET A 114 4.12 4.84 2.96
C MET A 114 5.22 4.27 3.84
N ALA A 115 5.54 3.00 3.64
CA ALA A 115 6.74 2.40 4.21
C ALA A 115 7.96 2.92 3.45
N ASN A 116 9.09 3.06 4.13
CA ASN A 116 10.33 3.50 3.51
C ASN A 116 11.55 2.98 4.29
N SER A 117 12.73 3.18 3.70
CA SER A 117 14.02 2.81 4.30
C SER A 117 14.83 4.04 4.71
N GLY A 118 14.18 5.16 4.92
CA GLY A 118 14.77 6.45 5.26
C GLY A 118 14.16 7.55 4.39
N PRO A 119 14.69 8.80 4.47
CA PRO A 119 14.15 9.91 3.69
C PRO A 119 14.16 9.65 2.20
N ASN A 120 13.06 10.00 1.53
CA ASN A 120 12.94 9.98 0.06
C ASN A 120 13.18 8.59 -0.57
N THR A 121 12.72 7.53 0.10
CA THR A 121 12.85 6.15 -0.40
C THR A 121 11.50 5.45 -0.55
N ASN A 122 10.45 6.21 -0.90
CA ASN A 122 9.12 5.66 -1.11
C ASN A 122 9.06 4.85 -2.42
N GLY A 123 8.39 3.72 -2.39
CA GLY A 123 8.18 2.86 -3.54
C GLY A 123 6.75 2.38 -3.62
N SER A 124 6.52 1.09 -3.40
CA SER A 124 5.18 0.50 -3.43
C SER A 124 4.68 0.03 -2.07
N GLN A 125 5.56 -0.19 -1.10
CA GLN A 125 5.17 -0.70 0.20
C GLN A 125 4.42 0.36 1.01
N PHE A 126 3.36 -0.06 1.67
CA PHE A 126 2.57 0.80 2.55
C PHE A 126 2.14 0.01 3.78
N PHE A 127 1.69 0.73 4.80
CA PHE A 127 1.12 0.11 5.98
C PHE A 127 -0.20 0.77 6.37
N ILE A 128 -1.00 0.02 7.12
CA ILE A 128 -2.25 0.50 7.73
C ILE A 128 -2.09 0.38 9.23
N THR A 129 -2.24 1.47 9.95
CA THR A 129 -2.06 1.49 11.40
C THR A 129 -3.17 0.74 12.12
N LEU A 130 -2.81 0.10 13.23
CA LEU A 130 -3.76 -0.54 14.15
C LEU A 130 -4.05 0.35 15.37
N ASP A 131 -3.24 1.37 15.58
CA ASP A 131 -3.38 2.36 16.65
C ASP A 131 -2.62 3.62 16.27
N ALA A 132 -2.74 4.68 17.05
CA ALA A 132 -2.02 5.92 16.84
C ALA A 132 -0.49 5.70 16.91
N GLN A 133 0.23 6.29 15.96
CA GLN A 133 1.68 6.16 15.85
C GLN A 133 2.32 7.53 15.63
N PRO A 134 2.23 8.45 16.61
CA PRO A 134 2.68 9.83 16.41
C PRO A 134 4.20 9.96 16.16
N HIS A 135 4.99 8.97 16.57
CA HIS A 135 6.42 8.94 16.32
C HIS A 135 6.78 8.79 14.83
N LEU A 136 5.81 8.40 13.99
CA LEU A 136 6.01 8.26 12.54
C LEU A 136 5.72 9.55 11.77
N ASP A 137 5.12 10.56 12.42
CA ASP A 137 4.81 11.83 11.78
C ASP A 137 6.08 12.52 11.30
N GLY A 138 6.06 13.03 10.06
CA GLY A 138 7.23 13.66 9.44
C GLY A 138 8.29 12.67 8.94
N LYS A 139 8.06 11.36 9.04
CA LYS A 139 8.97 10.31 8.58
C LYS A 139 8.34 9.41 7.52
N HIS A 140 7.04 9.23 7.59
CA HIS A 140 6.26 8.43 6.66
C HIS A 140 5.10 9.27 6.12
N ALA A 141 4.88 9.20 4.81
CA ALA A 141 3.87 10.02 4.14
C ALA A 141 2.48 9.37 4.29
N VAL A 142 1.62 9.99 5.08
CA VAL A 142 0.21 9.60 5.20
C VAL A 142 -0.52 9.99 3.91
N PHE A 143 -1.23 9.03 3.30
CA PHE A 143 -1.91 9.29 2.02
C PHE A 143 -3.37 8.85 1.98
N GLY A 144 -3.89 8.24 3.04
CA GLY A 144 -5.27 7.81 3.08
C GLY A 144 -5.70 7.31 4.45
N LYS A 145 -6.95 6.86 4.51
CA LYS A 145 -7.48 6.26 5.74
C LYS A 145 -8.59 5.25 5.43
N VAL A 146 -8.73 4.25 6.28
CA VAL A 146 -9.80 3.26 6.21
C VAL A 146 -11.13 3.93 6.56
N THR A 147 -12.13 3.77 5.68
CA THR A 147 -13.50 4.27 5.89
C THR A 147 -14.48 3.15 6.22
N ASP A 148 -14.19 1.92 5.79
CA ASP A 148 -14.97 0.72 6.12
C ASP A 148 -14.04 -0.49 6.05
N GLY A 149 -14.38 -1.56 6.80
CA GLY A 149 -13.58 -2.77 6.82
C GLY A 149 -12.44 -2.75 7.83
N MET A 150 -12.48 -1.89 8.84
CA MET A 150 -11.47 -1.87 9.89
C MET A 150 -11.40 -3.21 10.63
N ASP A 151 -12.51 -3.92 10.73
CA ASP A 151 -12.58 -5.29 11.28
C ASP A 151 -11.69 -6.27 10.50
N VAL A 152 -11.58 -6.09 9.18
CA VAL A 152 -10.67 -6.87 8.32
C VAL A 152 -9.20 -6.54 8.65
N VAL A 153 -8.89 -5.26 8.80
CA VAL A 153 -7.54 -4.81 9.18
C VAL A 153 -7.15 -5.41 10.54
N GLU A 154 -8.06 -5.35 11.50
CA GLU A 154 -7.84 -5.92 12.84
C GLU A 154 -7.69 -7.44 12.82
N ALA A 155 -8.47 -8.12 11.97
CA ALA A 155 -8.34 -9.58 11.79
C ALA A 155 -6.97 -9.95 11.27
N ILE A 156 -6.46 -9.24 10.27
CA ILE A 156 -5.10 -9.45 9.75
C ILE A 156 -4.07 -9.11 10.82
N GLY A 157 -4.28 -8.01 11.55
CA GLY A 157 -3.39 -7.57 12.62
C GLY A 157 -3.32 -8.52 13.80
N SER A 158 -4.29 -9.42 13.94
CA SER A 158 -4.36 -10.41 15.01
C SER A 158 -3.84 -11.80 14.60
N LEU A 159 -3.39 -11.96 13.36
CA LEU A 159 -2.87 -13.24 12.90
C LEU A 159 -1.58 -13.60 13.65
N PRO A 160 -1.40 -14.89 14.01
CA PRO A 160 -0.13 -15.33 14.56
C PRO A 160 1.01 -15.08 13.58
N THR A 161 2.12 -14.59 14.08
CA THR A 161 3.29 -14.27 13.27
C THR A 161 4.47 -15.17 13.62
N GLY A 162 5.35 -15.38 12.65
CA GLY A 162 6.60 -16.08 12.79
C GLY A 162 7.78 -15.13 12.73
N PRO A 163 8.96 -15.61 12.32
CA PRO A 163 10.15 -14.75 12.17
C PRO A 163 9.87 -13.55 11.27
N ARG A 164 10.45 -12.39 11.61
CA ARG A 164 10.31 -11.12 10.87
C ARG A 164 8.88 -10.58 10.86
N ASP A 165 8.05 -10.96 11.84
CA ASP A 165 6.65 -10.54 11.93
C ASP A 165 5.81 -10.94 10.70
N GLN A 166 6.21 -11.99 10.04
CA GLN A 166 5.47 -12.53 8.89
C GLN A 166 4.31 -13.39 9.38
N PRO A 167 3.06 -13.14 8.89
CA PRO A 167 1.91 -13.96 9.28
C PRO A 167 2.12 -15.43 8.94
N GLN A 168 1.80 -16.31 9.88
CA GLN A 168 1.83 -17.76 9.65
C GLN A 168 0.70 -18.21 8.74
N GLU A 169 -0.44 -17.53 8.80
CA GLU A 169 -1.54 -17.67 7.86
C GLU A 169 -1.47 -16.57 6.83
N GLU A 170 -1.62 -16.91 5.56
CA GLU A 170 -1.45 -15.95 4.47
C GLU A 170 -2.51 -14.87 4.49
N ALA A 171 -2.08 -13.60 4.48
CA ALA A 171 -2.93 -12.45 4.26
C ALA A 171 -2.47 -11.78 2.96
N VAL A 172 -3.31 -11.83 1.93
CA VAL A 172 -2.94 -11.45 0.56
C VAL A 172 -3.90 -10.38 0.02
N ILE A 173 -3.34 -9.38 -0.64
CA ILE A 173 -4.11 -8.44 -1.44
C ILE A 173 -4.46 -9.13 -2.76
N GLU A 174 -5.73 -9.40 -2.97
CA GLU A 174 -6.19 -10.03 -4.22
C GLU A 174 -6.25 -9.02 -5.36
N GLY A 175 -6.49 -7.77 -5.03
CA GLY A 175 -6.50 -6.66 -5.97
C GLY A 175 -6.95 -5.39 -5.28
N ILE A 176 -6.76 -4.26 -5.97
CA ILE A 176 -7.20 -2.94 -5.48
C ILE A 176 -8.02 -2.28 -6.57
N ASP A 177 -9.27 -1.96 -6.26
CA ASP A 177 -10.19 -1.27 -7.16
C ASP A 177 -10.21 0.21 -6.81
N ILE A 178 -9.97 1.07 -7.79
CA ILE A 178 -9.95 2.52 -7.61
C ILE A 178 -11.31 3.08 -8.07
N HIS A 179 -11.92 3.91 -7.23
CA HIS A 179 -13.22 4.55 -7.49
C HIS A 179 -13.01 6.06 -7.61
N GLU A 180 -13.25 6.56 -8.80
CA GLU A 180 -13.15 7.99 -9.12
C GLU A 180 -14.52 8.68 -9.10
#